data_b151fd18514cc6f39855ed10a731cd05
#
_entry.id   b151fd18514cc6f39855ed10a731cd05
#
_cell.length_a   1.000
_cell.length_b   1.000
_cell.length_c   1.000
_cell.angle_alpha   90.00
_cell.angle_beta   90.00
_cell.angle_gamma   90.00
#
_symmetry.space_group_name_H-M   'P 1'
#
loop_
_entity.id
_entity.type
_entity.pdbx_description
1 polymer ?
#
loop_
_entity_poly.entity_id
_entity_poly.type
_entity_poly.pdbx_seq_one_letter_code
_entity_poly.pdbx_strand_id
1 'polypeptide(L)'
;IINKVDAQMAELFVERMRAAELVYAYKKEYGLPILDAKREAAVIERNASAIEDEVLRGYYIDFLRDVMAVSRAYQYRMQSGLKVAYSGVEGAFAHIAAGRIFPEANRIPYRDFASAYDAVVRGESDFAVLPIENSYAGEVGQTIDLLFTGTLYVNGIYELKICQNLLGVPGSTVADIRRVTSHPQALSQCHDYIALHGFTTEEASNTAIAAKTVAASGDKTLGAIASVETAELYGLQVLDTNIHKSAENTTRFAVLSKVRADTPAYTNSVLMFSVKNEAGTLANAIGIIGKYGYNMTALR
;
A
#
# COMPACT_ATOMS: atom_id res chain seq x y z
N ILE A 1 -6.96 -8.86 38.93
CA ILE A 1 -6.18 -10.11 38.70
C ILE A 1 -5.81 -10.22 37.22
N ILE A 2 -6.76 -10.13 36.27
CA ILE A 2 -6.52 -10.28 34.82
C ILE A 2 -5.43 -9.31 34.33
N ASN A 3 -5.54 -8.01 34.60
CA ASN A 3 -4.55 -7.01 34.15
C ASN A 3 -3.10 -7.34 34.60
N LYS A 4 -2.93 -7.98 35.78
CA LYS A 4 -1.60 -8.41 36.24
C LYS A 4 -1.08 -9.60 35.42
N VAL A 5 -1.96 -10.54 35.11
CA VAL A 5 -1.63 -11.70 34.28
C VAL A 5 -1.28 -11.23 32.85
N ASP A 6 -2.06 -10.32 32.29
CA ASP A 6 -1.82 -9.78 30.95
C ASP A 6 -0.47 -9.05 30.86
N ALA A 7 -0.09 -8.30 31.90
CA ALA A 7 1.22 -7.65 31.96
C ALA A 7 2.37 -8.68 31.96
N GLN A 8 2.24 -9.78 32.72
CA GLN A 8 3.22 -10.86 32.71
C GLN A 8 3.26 -11.59 31.36
N MET A 9 2.10 -11.82 30.75
CA MET A 9 2.01 -12.40 29.40
C MET A 9 2.71 -11.52 28.36
N ALA A 10 2.60 -10.20 28.43
CA ALA A 10 3.29 -9.27 27.52
C ALA A 10 4.81 -9.39 27.65
N GLU A 11 5.35 -9.45 28.85
CA GLU A 11 6.80 -9.66 29.08
C GLU A 11 7.28 -10.99 28.51
N LEU A 12 6.56 -12.08 28.81
CA LEU A 12 6.87 -13.41 28.33
C LEU A 12 6.73 -13.53 26.79
N PHE A 13 5.77 -12.82 26.22
CA PHE A 13 5.61 -12.74 24.77
C PHE A 13 6.84 -12.10 24.09
N VAL A 14 7.32 -10.97 24.63
CA VAL A 14 8.54 -10.30 24.12
C VAL A 14 9.76 -11.22 24.23
N GLU A 15 9.94 -11.88 25.35
CA GLU A 15 11.04 -12.83 25.55
C GLU A 15 10.97 -14.00 24.54
N ARG A 16 9.74 -14.53 24.33
CA ARG A 16 9.51 -15.59 23.36
C ARG A 16 9.78 -15.14 21.92
N MET A 17 9.46 -13.88 21.56
CA MET A 17 9.77 -13.36 20.21
C MET A 17 11.28 -13.18 20.02
N ARG A 18 12.03 -12.74 21.02
CA ARG A 18 13.51 -12.71 20.99
C ARG A 18 14.11 -14.10 20.80
N ALA A 19 13.56 -15.12 21.48
CA ALA A 19 13.97 -16.50 21.24
C ALA A 19 13.64 -16.95 19.80
N ALA A 20 12.51 -16.53 19.22
CA ALA A 20 12.16 -16.82 17.84
C ALA A 20 13.12 -16.16 16.83
N GLU A 21 13.71 -15.00 17.14
CA GLU A 21 14.77 -14.36 16.33
C GLU A 21 16.03 -15.25 16.29
N LEU A 22 16.46 -15.75 17.43
CA LEU A 22 17.63 -16.66 17.51
C LEU A 22 17.38 -17.95 16.72
N VAL A 23 16.17 -18.53 16.84
CA VAL A 23 15.77 -19.71 16.07
C VAL A 23 15.77 -19.41 14.58
N TYR A 24 15.29 -18.23 14.15
CA TYR A 24 15.33 -17.82 12.76
C TYR A 24 16.77 -17.68 12.26
N ALA A 25 17.66 -17.02 13.01
CA ALA A 25 19.07 -16.88 12.65
C ALA A 25 19.73 -18.25 12.42
N TYR A 26 19.51 -19.20 13.33
CA TYR A 26 19.98 -20.57 13.19
C TYR A 26 19.41 -21.26 11.95
N LYS A 27 18.09 -21.18 11.72
CA LYS A 27 17.45 -21.78 10.55
C LYS A 27 17.99 -21.19 9.24
N LYS A 28 18.22 -19.88 9.19
CA LYS A 28 18.79 -19.18 8.03
C LYS A 28 20.21 -19.65 7.74
N GLU A 29 21.05 -19.78 8.76
CA GLU A 29 22.44 -20.26 8.64
C GLU A 29 22.52 -21.68 8.07
N TYR A 30 21.61 -22.56 8.52
CA TYR A 30 21.60 -23.97 8.11
C TYR A 30 20.63 -24.31 6.99
N GLY A 31 20.01 -23.31 6.36
CA GLY A 31 19.06 -23.51 5.24
C GLY A 31 17.78 -24.27 5.64
N LEU A 32 17.37 -24.22 6.90
CA LEU A 32 16.22 -24.96 7.42
C LEU A 32 14.91 -24.18 7.20
N PRO A 33 13.77 -24.88 6.93
CA PRO A 33 12.49 -24.23 6.77
C PRO A 33 12.00 -23.60 8.08
N ILE A 34 11.27 -22.49 7.97
CA ILE A 34 10.66 -21.82 9.13
C ILE A 34 9.63 -22.75 9.81
N LEU A 35 8.76 -23.40 9.02
CA LEU A 35 7.81 -24.37 9.55
C LEU A 35 8.51 -25.72 9.80
N ASP A 36 8.43 -26.17 11.06
CA ASP A 36 8.76 -27.52 11.47
C ASP A 36 7.57 -28.12 12.23
N ALA A 37 6.65 -28.70 11.48
CA ALA A 37 5.40 -29.23 12.02
C ALA A 37 5.60 -30.33 13.08
N LYS A 38 6.66 -31.16 12.92
CA LYS A 38 6.98 -32.24 13.87
C LYS A 38 7.44 -31.68 15.21
N ARG A 39 8.31 -30.67 15.18
CA ARG A 39 8.79 -29.99 16.39
C ARG A 39 7.66 -29.20 17.06
N GLU A 40 6.80 -28.53 16.30
CA GLU A 40 5.66 -27.80 16.85
C GLU A 40 4.70 -28.73 17.58
N ALA A 41 4.34 -29.87 16.97
CA ALA A 41 3.50 -30.87 17.62
C ALA A 41 4.11 -31.39 18.94
N ALA A 42 5.39 -31.71 18.95
CA ALA A 42 6.10 -32.17 20.15
C ALA A 42 6.14 -31.09 21.26
N VAL A 43 6.28 -29.82 20.90
CA VAL A 43 6.24 -28.70 21.87
C VAL A 43 4.84 -28.52 22.45
N ILE A 44 3.79 -28.62 21.62
CA ILE A 44 2.40 -28.52 22.08
C ILE A 44 2.10 -29.67 23.07
N GLU A 45 2.39 -30.88 22.70
CA GLU A 45 2.16 -32.06 23.55
C GLU A 45 2.86 -31.94 24.91
N ARG A 46 4.16 -31.62 24.91
CA ARG A 46 4.93 -31.46 26.14
C ARG A 46 4.38 -30.36 27.05
N ASN A 47 4.00 -29.18 26.49
CA ASN A 47 3.53 -28.08 27.31
C ASN A 47 2.07 -28.27 27.76
N ALA A 48 1.22 -28.86 26.92
CA ALA A 48 -0.15 -29.16 27.26
C ALA A 48 -0.28 -30.22 28.38
N SER A 49 0.64 -31.18 28.46
CA SER A 49 0.66 -32.19 29.52
C SER A 49 0.85 -31.64 30.94
N ALA A 50 1.34 -30.39 31.06
CA ALA A 50 1.49 -29.71 32.34
C ALA A 50 0.15 -29.16 32.89
N ILE A 51 -0.94 -29.19 32.11
CA ILE A 51 -2.26 -28.72 32.51
C ILE A 51 -3.13 -29.93 32.87
N GLU A 52 -3.50 -30.03 34.14
CA GLU A 52 -4.29 -31.17 34.66
C GLU A 52 -5.73 -31.15 34.19
N ASP A 53 -6.37 -29.98 34.19
CA ASP A 53 -7.73 -29.78 33.73
C ASP A 53 -7.84 -29.99 32.21
N GLU A 54 -8.61 -31.00 31.79
CA GLU A 54 -8.77 -31.41 30.39
C GLU A 54 -9.43 -30.34 29.52
N VAL A 55 -10.36 -29.58 30.07
CA VAL A 55 -11.07 -28.50 29.34
C VAL A 55 -10.08 -27.34 29.11
N LEU A 56 -9.41 -26.89 30.15
CA LEU A 56 -8.40 -25.84 30.04
C LEU A 56 -7.20 -26.28 29.17
N ARG A 57 -6.82 -27.56 29.21
CA ARG A 57 -5.80 -28.12 28.34
C ARG A 57 -6.16 -27.97 26.85
N GLY A 58 -7.42 -28.19 26.49
CA GLY A 58 -7.91 -28.00 25.13
C GLY A 58 -7.72 -26.54 24.65
N TYR A 59 -8.20 -25.58 25.42
CA TYR A 59 -8.01 -24.15 25.12
C TYR A 59 -6.54 -23.72 25.09
N TYR A 60 -5.70 -24.30 25.94
CA TYR A 60 -4.27 -24.01 25.96
C TYR A 60 -3.56 -24.54 24.71
N ILE A 61 -3.98 -25.69 24.17
CA ILE A 61 -3.47 -26.22 22.90
C ILE A 61 -3.77 -25.24 21.75
N ASP A 62 -4.99 -24.70 21.69
CA ASP A 62 -5.35 -23.74 20.66
C ASP A 62 -4.59 -22.42 20.82
N PHE A 63 -4.45 -21.92 22.05
CA PHE A 63 -3.58 -20.78 22.36
C PHE A 63 -2.12 -20.98 21.91
N LEU A 64 -1.53 -22.16 22.17
CA LEU A 64 -0.16 -22.47 21.73
C LEU A 64 -0.03 -22.49 20.21
N ARG A 65 -1.04 -23.01 19.48
CA ARG A 65 -1.08 -23.00 18.02
C ARG A 65 -1.06 -21.58 17.47
N ASP A 66 -1.85 -20.69 18.05
CA ASP A 66 -1.92 -19.29 17.68
C ASP A 66 -0.60 -18.55 17.97
N VAL A 67 0.00 -18.77 19.14
CA VAL A 67 1.29 -18.21 19.51
C VAL A 67 2.40 -18.69 18.57
N MET A 68 2.38 -19.96 18.13
CA MET A 68 3.33 -20.48 17.14
C MET A 68 3.10 -19.88 15.76
N ALA A 69 1.84 -19.70 15.35
CA ALA A 69 1.51 -19.03 14.09
C ALA A 69 2.03 -17.59 14.07
N VAL A 70 1.86 -16.84 15.15
CA VAL A 70 2.42 -15.48 15.32
C VAL A 70 3.95 -15.50 15.21
N SER A 71 4.63 -16.47 15.85
CA SER A 71 6.09 -16.58 15.78
C SER A 71 6.59 -16.92 14.39
N ARG A 72 5.90 -17.78 13.64
CA ARG A 72 6.22 -18.05 12.23
C ARG A 72 6.04 -16.80 11.36
N ALA A 73 4.93 -16.08 11.54
CA ALA A 73 4.69 -14.83 10.82
C ALA A 73 5.82 -13.82 11.07
N TYR A 74 6.29 -13.71 12.30
CA TYR A 74 7.42 -12.87 12.67
C TYR A 74 8.72 -13.31 11.99
N GLN A 75 9.04 -14.63 11.99
CA GLN A 75 10.21 -15.18 11.31
C GLN A 75 10.12 -14.97 9.77
N TYR A 76 8.95 -15.17 9.16
CA TYR A 76 8.75 -14.88 7.74
C TYR A 76 8.96 -13.40 7.41
N ARG A 77 8.52 -12.49 8.29
CA ARG A 77 8.80 -11.06 8.14
C ARG A 77 10.30 -10.76 8.19
N MET A 78 11.05 -11.40 9.10
CA MET A 78 12.51 -11.28 9.16
C MET A 78 13.19 -11.83 7.90
N GLN A 79 12.65 -12.88 7.30
CA GLN A 79 13.17 -13.50 6.06
C GLN A 79 12.91 -12.64 4.83
N SER A 80 11.70 -12.11 4.68
CA SER A 80 11.26 -11.41 3.48
C SER A 80 11.33 -9.88 3.58
N GLY A 81 11.72 -9.35 4.75
CA GLY A 81 11.63 -7.93 5.03
C GLY A 81 10.19 -7.43 5.15
N LEU A 82 10.05 -6.11 5.24
CA LEU A 82 8.75 -5.45 5.23
C LEU A 82 8.08 -5.61 3.87
N LYS A 83 6.82 -6.04 3.86
CA LYS A 83 6.02 -6.23 2.64
C LYS A 83 4.98 -5.14 2.50
N VAL A 84 4.96 -4.48 1.37
CA VAL A 84 4.03 -3.39 1.08
C VAL A 84 3.23 -3.71 -0.18
N ALA A 85 1.92 -3.91 -0.01
CA ALA A 85 0.99 -4.11 -1.11
C ALA A 85 0.68 -2.78 -1.81
N TYR A 86 0.62 -2.79 -3.12
CA TYR A 86 0.14 -1.67 -3.92
C TYR A 86 -0.67 -2.18 -5.11
N SER A 87 -1.54 -1.34 -5.68
CA SER A 87 -2.31 -1.74 -6.86
C SER A 87 -1.62 -1.30 -8.15
N GLY A 88 -1.72 -2.14 -9.17
CA GLY A 88 -1.15 -1.91 -10.49
C GLY A 88 0.15 -2.67 -10.71
N VAL A 89 1.03 -2.10 -11.53
CA VAL A 89 2.30 -2.70 -11.93
C VAL A 89 3.48 -1.90 -11.44
N GLU A 90 4.67 -2.49 -11.52
CA GLU A 90 5.92 -1.79 -11.25
C GLU A 90 6.06 -0.54 -12.15
N GLY A 91 6.48 0.58 -11.57
CA GLY A 91 6.51 1.89 -12.24
C GLY A 91 5.19 2.70 -12.15
N ALA A 92 4.07 2.12 -11.74
CA ALA A 92 2.86 2.89 -11.47
C ALA A 92 3.05 3.84 -10.28
N PHE A 93 2.27 4.94 -10.21
CA PHE A 93 2.41 5.93 -9.12
C PHE A 93 2.21 5.33 -7.71
N ALA A 94 1.39 4.28 -7.57
CA ALA A 94 1.26 3.56 -6.30
C ALA A 94 2.56 2.80 -5.93
N HIS A 95 3.27 2.21 -6.90
CA HIS A 95 4.59 1.62 -6.70
C HIS A 95 5.62 2.66 -6.28
N ILE A 96 5.62 3.84 -6.94
CA ILE A 96 6.53 4.95 -6.62
C ILE A 96 6.24 5.47 -5.20
N ALA A 97 4.97 5.69 -4.85
CA ALA A 97 4.56 6.10 -3.51
C ALA A 97 5.02 5.09 -2.45
N ALA A 98 4.75 3.80 -2.67
CA ALA A 98 5.20 2.74 -1.77
C ALA A 98 6.73 2.74 -1.57
N GLY A 99 7.50 2.97 -2.64
CA GLY A 99 8.96 3.05 -2.56
C GLY A 99 9.49 4.28 -1.82
N ARG A 100 8.81 5.42 -1.95
CA ARG A 100 9.19 6.64 -1.23
C ARG A 100 8.85 6.58 0.26
N ILE A 101 7.73 5.94 0.61
CA ILE A 101 7.31 5.75 2.01
C ILE A 101 8.15 4.66 2.69
N PHE A 102 8.42 3.58 1.97
CA PHE A 102 9.11 2.38 2.48
C PHE A 102 10.26 1.97 1.54
N PRO A 103 11.40 2.68 1.55
CA PRO A 103 12.50 2.43 0.61
C PRO A 103 13.04 0.99 0.61
N GLU A 104 13.14 0.38 1.80
CA GLU A 104 13.69 -0.95 2.00
C GLU A 104 12.66 -2.08 1.93
N ALA A 105 11.39 -1.76 1.64
CA ALA A 105 10.34 -2.75 1.63
C ALA A 105 10.28 -3.56 0.33
N ASN A 106 9.89 -4.82 0.46
CA ASN A 106 9.46 -5.62 -0.67
C ASN A 106 8.05 -5.18 -1.11
N ARG A 107 7.98 -4.50 -2.24
CA ARG A 107 6.75 -3.94 -2.82
C ARG A 107 6.07 -4.99 -3.69
N ILE A 108 4.87 -5.40 -3.31
CA ILE A 108 4.13 -6.49 -3.93
C ILE A 108 2.97 -5.91 -4.75
N PRO A 109 2.96 -6.11 -6.10
CA PRO A 109 1.89 -5.64 -6.96
C PRO A 109 0.62 -6.48 -6.80
N TYR A 110 -0.52 -5.83 -6.79
CA TYR A 110 -1.84 -6.45 -6.88
C TYR A 110 -2.64 -5.83 -8.02
N ARG A 111 -3.56 -6.61 -8.61
CA ARG A 111 -4.31 -6.19 -9.81
C ARG A 111 -5.23 -4.99 -9.56
N ASP A 112 -5.76 -4.85 -8.34
CA ASP A 112 -6.73 -3.83 -7.96
C ASP A 112 -6.59 -3.43 -6.48
N PHE A 113 -7.32 -2.38 -6.07
CA PHE A 113 -7.26 -1.84 -4.71
C PHE A 113 -7.76 -2.85 -3.68
N ALA A 114 -8.84 -3.58 -3.98
CA ALA A 114 -9.42 -4.57 -3.09
C ALA A 114 -8.43 -5.70 -2.79
N SER A 115 -7.79 -6.25 -3.83
CA SER A 115 -6.78 -7.31 -3.68
C SER A 115 -5.58 -6.87 -2.84
N ALA A 116 -5.11 -5.62 -3.02
CA ALA A 116 -4.01 -5.07 -2.21
C ALA A 116 -4.44 -4.84 -0.75
N TYR A 117 -5.66 -4.36 -0.52
CA TYR A 117 -6.26 -4.21 0.80
C TYR A 117 -6.38 -5.57 1.52
N ASP A 118 -6.95 -6.55 0.83
CA ASP A 118 -7.19 -7.89 1.35
C ASP A 118 -5.89 -8.63 1.68
N ALA A 119 -4.81 -8.38 0.94
CA ALA A 119 -3.50 -8.95 1.24
C ALA A 119 -3.01 -8.55 2.64
N VAL A 120 -3.28 -7.31 3.06
CA VAL A 120 -2.99 -6.87 4.43
C VAL A 120 -3.96 -7.51 5.42
N VAL A 121 -5.27 -7.58 5.10
CA VAL A 121 -6.26 -8.25 5.95
C VAL A 121 -5.89 -9.72 6.19
N ARG A 122 -5.39 -10.43 5.18
CA ARG A 122 -4.93 -11.82 5.30
C ARG A 122 -3.53 -11.95 5.93
N GLY A 123 -2.77 -10.84 6.10
CA GLY A 123 -1.40 -10.86 6.63
C GLY A 123 -0.34 -11.32 5.63
N GLU A 124 -0.64 -11.29 4.35
CA GLU A 124 0.30 -11.54 3.25
C GLU A 124 1.26 -10.36 3.04
N SER A 125 0.78 -9.15 3.38
CA SER A 125 1.54 -7.91 3.41
C SER A 125 1.36 -7.18 4.75
N ASP A 126 2.36 -6.41 5.16
CA ASP A 126 2.33 -5.64 6.42
C ASP A 126 1.55 -4.33 6.26
N PHE A 127 1.69 -3.69 5.09
CA PHE A 127 1.04 -2.44 4.75
C PHE A 127 0.43 -2.51 3.35
N ALA A 128 -0.58 -1.66 3.11
CA ALA A 128 -1.02 -1.32 1.77
C ALA A 128 -0.87 0.19 1.54
N VAL A 129 -0.43 0.58 0.34
CA VAL A 129 -0.36 1.96 -0.13
C VAL A 129 -1.36 2.12 -1.26
N LEU A 130 -2.49 2.76 -0.97
CA LEU A 130 -3.61 2.92 -1.90
C LEU A 130 -3.94 4.39 -2.12
N PRO A 131 -4.25 4.81 -3.38
CA PRO A 131 -4.66 6.18 -3.66
C PRO A 131 -6.06 6.43 -3.08
N ILE A 132 -6.25 7.56 -2.43
CA ILE A 132 -7.55 8.00 -1.90
C ILE A 132 -8.11 9.20 -2.64
N GLU A 133 -7.24 10.02 -3.21
CA GLU A 133 -7.62 11.25 -3.89
C GLU A 133 -6.55 11.68 -4.90
N ASN A 134 -6.99 12.24 -6.01
CA ASN A 134 -6.12 12.98 -6.93
C ASN A 134 -6.69 14.39 -7.12
N SER A 135 -5.84 15.42 -7.06
CA SER A 135 -6.27 16.84 -7.14
C SER A 135 -6.99 17.20 -8.43
N TYR A 136 -6.81 16.41 -9.50
CA TYR A 136 -7.46 16.60 -10.79
C TYR A 136 -8.71 15.74 -10.98
N ALA A 137 -8.62 14.44 -10.61
CA ALA A 137 -9.69 13.46 -10.82
C ALA A 137 -10.66 13.34 -9.63
N GLY A 138 -10.31 13.92 -8.47
CA GLY A 138 -11.09 13.80 -7.25
C GLY A 138 -10.82 12.51 -6.46
N GLU A 139 -11.82 12.06 -5.72
CA GLU A 139 -11.72 10.88 -4.85
C GLU A 139 -11.65 9.57 -5.62
N VAL A 140 -10.91 8.62 -5.05
CA VAL A 140 -10.86 7.24 -5.51
C VAL A 140 -11.94 6.44 -4.75
N GLY A 141 -13.17 6.47 -5.25
CA GLY A 141 -14.35 5.91 -4.56
C GLY A 141 -14.15 4.48 -4.09
N GLN A 142 -13.55 3.61 -4.91
CA GLN A 142 -13.27 2.23 -4.52
C GLN A 142 -12.41 2.12 -3.26
N THR A 143 -11.40 2.97 -3.10
CA THR A 143 -10.56 2.98 -1.89
C THR A 143 -11.33 3.55 -0.70
N ILE A 144 -12.13 4.59 -0.91
CA ILE A 144 -12.99 5.16 0.14
C ILE A 144 -13.99 4.12 0.66
N ASP A 145 -14.61 3.34 -0.23
CA ASP A 145 -15.52 2.26 0.15
C ASP A 145 -14.81 1.19 1.00
N LEU A 146 -13.58 0.80 0.63
CA LEU A 146 -12.77 -0.14 1.41
C LEU A 146 -12.42 0.42 2.80
N LEU A 147 -12.16 1.71 2.91
CA LEU A 147 -11.89 2.37 4.20
C LEU A 147 -13.13 2.46 5.07
N PHE A 148 -14.30 2.69 4.46
CA PHE A 148 -15.57 2.82 5.19
C PHE A 148 -16.08 1.49 5.74
N THR A 149 -15.93 0.40 4.97
CA THR A 149 -16.48 -0.92 5.32
C THR A 149 -15.47 -1.87 5.93
N GLY A 150 -14.20 -1.58 5.78
CA GLY A 150 -13.11 -2.50 6.13
C GLY A 150 -12.58 -2.33 7.56
N THR A 151 -11.53 -3.08 7.87
CA THR A 151 -10.99 -3.24 9.23
C THR A 151 -9.58 -2.67 9.40
N LEU A 152 -8.94 -2.20 8.31
CA LEU A 152 -7.59 -1.66 8.39
C LEU A 152 -7.60 -0.22 8.91
N TYR A 153 -6.53 0.14 9.61
CA TYR A 153 -6.30 1.50 10.09
C TYR A 153 -5.52 2.32 9.07
N VAL A 154 -5.89 3.59 8.91
CA VAL A 154 -5.11 4.59 8.18
C VAL A 154 -4.03 5.11 9.11
N ASN A 155 -2.78 4.77 8.86
CA ASN A 155 -1.63 5.15 9.69
C ASN A 155 -0.86 6.35 9.16
N GLY A 156 -1.22 6.83 7.97
CA GLY A 156 -0.64 8.04 7.39
C GLY A 156 -1.23 8.34 6.03
N ILE A 157 -1.08 9.59 5.62
CA ILE A 157 -1.39 10.06 4.27
C ILE A 157 -0.09 10.60 3.67
N TYR A 158 0.25 10.14 2.48
CA TYR A 158 1.41 10.58 1.73
C TYR A 158 0.96 11.29 0.46
N GLU A 159 1.47 12.49 0.23
CA GLU A 159 1.20 13.27 -0.97
C GLU A 159 2.34 13.07 -1.99
N LEU A 160 1.98 12.53 -3.15
CA LEU A 160 2.88 12.35 -4.28
C LEU A 160 2.54 13.36 -5.38
N LYS A 161 3.49 14.21 -5.72
CA LYS A 161 3.36 15.07 -6.89
C LYS A 161 3.44 14.21 -8.16
N ILE A 162 2.44 14.35 -9.03
CA ILE A 162 2.32 13.62 -10.28
C ILE A 162 2.88 14.48 -11.41
N CYS A 163 4.04 14.09 -11.94
CA CYS A 163 4.63 14.74 -13.09
C CYS A 163 4.53 13.85 -14.32
N GLN A 164 3.93 14.36 -15.38
CA GLN A 164 3.86 13.66 -16.67
C GLN A 164 4.97 14.17 -17.56
N ASN A 165 5.76 13.26 -18.14
CA ASN A 165 6.89 13.56 -19.01
C ASN A 165 6.73 12.78 -20.31
N LEU A 166 7.31 13.29 -21.40
CA LEU A 166 7.43 12.55 -22.63
C LEU A 166 8.67 11.65 -22.58
N LEU A 167 8.45 10.36 -22.75
CA LEU A 167 9.48 9.33 -22.73
C LEU A 167 9.61 8.70 -24.10
N GLY A 168 10.82 8.36 -24.51
CA GLY A 168 11.11 7.65 -25.75
C GLY A 168 12.24 6.64 -25.58
N VAL A 169 12.43 5.78 -26.57
CA VAL A 169 13.57 4.86 -26.57
C VAL A 169 14.90 5.65 -26.68
N PRO A 170 16.02 5.12 -26.17
CA PRO A 170 17.31 5.81 -26.26
C PRO A 170 17.67 6.24 -27.67
N GLY A 171 18.09 7.50 -27.80
CA GLY A 171 18.45 8.10 -29.08
C GLY A 171 17.29 8.56 -29.94
N SER A 172 16.05 8.60 -29.41
CA SER A 172 14.95 9.38 -30.00
C SER A 172 14.97 10.82 -29.51
N THR A 173 14.33 11.70 -30.26
CA THR A 173 14.13 13.11 -29.95
C THR A 173 12.64 13.44 -30.01
N VAL A 174 12.21 14.58 -29.46
CA VAL A 174 10.80 15.03 -29.58
C VAL A 174 10.35 15.11 -31.03
N ALA A 175 11.24 15.49 -31.95
CA ALA A 175 10.94 15.62 -33.38
C ALA A 175 10.69 14.29 -34.08
N ASP A 176 11.18 13.19 -33.54
CA ASP A 176 10.96 11.84 -34.09
C ASP A 176 9.58 11.30 -33.74
N ILE A 177 9.01 11.72 -32.59
CA ILE A 177 7.74 11.21 -32.08
C ILE A 177 6.57 11.58 -33.01
N ARG A 178 5.72 10.59 -33.27
CA ARG A 178 4.48 10.74 -34.05
C ARG A 178 3.25 10.29 -33.26
N ARG A 179 3.43 9.32 -32.37
CA ARG A 179 2.38 8.75 -31.52
C ARG A 179 2.81 8.75 -30.06
N VAL A 180 1.85 8.95 -29.17
CA VAL A 180 2.08 8.85 -27.72
C VAL A 180 1.06 7.92 -27.11
N THR A 181 1.51 7.07 -26.19
CA THR A 181 0.64 6.16 -25.45
C THR A 181 0.68 6.46 -23.97
N SER A 182 -0.47 6.41 -23.31
CA SER A 182 -0.61 6.50 -21.84
C SER A 182 -2.01 6.15 -21.37
N HIS A 183 -2.21 6.23 -20.03
CA HIS A 183 -3.55 6.18 -19.45
C HIS A 183 -4.39 7.37 -19.93
N PRO A 184 -5.71 7.20 -20.20
CA PRO A 184 -6.59 8.27 -20.69
C PRO A 184 -6.50 9.57 -19.88
N GLN A 185 -6.42 9.47 -18.55
CA GLN A 185 -6.28 10.62 -17.67
C GLN A 185 -4.95 11.38 -17.93
N ALA A 186 -3.83 10.68 -18.12
CA ALA A 186 -2.54 11.31 -18.41
C ALA A 186 -2.54 11.98 -19.80
N LEU A 187 -3.15 11.34 -20.80
CA LEU A 187 -3.36 11.92 -22.14
C LEU A 187 -4.19 13.20 -22.05
N SER A 188 -5.28 13.20 -21.30
CA SER A 188 -6.13 14.38 -21.07
C SER A 188 -5.35 15.52 -20.37
N GLN A 189 -4.55 15.19 -19.35
CA GLN A 189 -3.72 16.18 -18.65
C GLN A 189 -2.65 16.82 -19.55
N CYS A 190 -2.20 16.11 -20.59
CA CYS A 190 -1.17 16.55 -21.53
C CYS A 190 -1.73 17.00 -22.88
N HIS A 191 -3.06 17.18 -23.00
CA HIS A 191 -3.74 17.47 -24.26
C HIS A 191 -3.13 18.65 -25.03
N ASP A 192 -2.84 19.77 -24.36
CA ASP A 192 -2.32 20.97 -25.01
C ASP A 192 -0.93 20.71 -25.62
N TYR A 193 -0.07 19.95 -24.92
CA TYR A 193 1.25 19.53 -25.41
C TYR A 193 1.15 18.58 -26.61
N ILE A 194 0.24 17.59 -26.51
CA ILE A 194 -0.02 16.62 -27.59
C ILE A 194 -0.50 17.34 -28.85
N ALA A 195 -1.44 18.27 -28.70
CA ALA A 195 -1.97 19.06 -29.81
C ALA A 195 -0.91 19.97 -30.45
N LEU A 196 -0.09 20.64 -29.62
CA LEU A 196 1.00 21.51 -30.10
C LEU A 196 1.99 20.77 -31.01
N HIS A 197 2.31 19.51 -30.70
CA HIS A 197 3.24 18.70 -31.48
C HIS A 197 2.57 17.83 -32.56
N GLY A 198 1.24 17.83 -32.65
CA GLY A 198 0.46 17.04 -33.60
C GLY A 198 0.57 15.52 -33.40
N PHE A 199 0.80 15.06 -32.18
CA PHE A 199 0.89 13.65 -31.89
C PHE A 199 -0.48 12.96 -31.94
N THR A 200 -0.54 11.74 -32.45
CA THR A 200 -1.69 10.86 -32.26
C THR A 200 -1.60 10.11 -30.93
N THR A 201 -2.75 9.76 -30.34
CA THR A 201 -2.80 9.14 -29.02
C THR A 201 -3.26 7.68 -29.09
N GLU A 202 -2.66 6.84 -28.24
CA GLU A 202 -3.07 5.46 -28.01
C GLU A 202 -3.30 5.26 -26.50
N GLU A 203 -4.43 4.65 -26.13
CA GLU A 203 -4.76 4.42 -24.72
C GLU A 203 -4.07 3.16 -24.19
N ALA A 204 -3.57 3.25 -22.99
CA ALA A 204 -3.04 2.13 -22.21
C ALA A 204 -3.75 2.06 -20.85
N SER A 205 -3.79 0.89 -20.24
CA SER A 205 -4.45 0.68 -18.94
C SER A 205 -3.81 1.45 -17.79
N ASN A 206 -2.51 1.79 -17.88
CA ASN A 206 -1.83 2.73 -17.00
C ASN A 206 -0.54 3.27 -17.66
N THR A 207 0.03 4.34 -17.05
CA THR A 207 1.22 5.04 -17.56
C THR A 207 2.47 4.14 -17.58
N ALA A 208 2.62 3.22 -16.63
CA ALA A 208 3.77 2.33 -16.56
C ALA A 208 3.71 1.22 -17.63
N ILE A 209 2.53 0.70 -17.93
CA ILE A 209 2.33 -0.24 -19.05
C ILE A 209 2.63 0.45 -20.37
N ALA A 210 2.20 1.70 -20.56
CA ALA A 210 2.55 2.50 -21.73
C ALA A 210 4.06 2.60 -21.92
N ALA A 211 4.78 3.00 -20.87
CA ALA A 211 6.24 3.08 -20.89
C ALA A 211 6.90 1.73 -21.18
N LYS A 212 6.43 0.64 -20.56
CA LYS A 212 6.92 -0.72 -20.83
C LYS A 212 6.72 -1.13 -22.28
N THR A 213 5.57 -0.78 -22.87
CA THR A 213 5.27 -1.05 -24.29
C THR A 213 6.22 -0.30 -25.21
N VAL A 214 6.47 0.99 -24.94
CA VAL A 214 7.43 1.81 -25.71
C VAL A 214 8.83 1.22 -25.61
N ALA A 215 9.29 0.86 -24.41
CA ALA A 215 10.59 0.24 -24.22
C ALA A 215 10.76 -1.07 -25.02
N ALA A 216 9.73 -1.91 -24.99
CA ALA A 216 9.74 -3.19 -25.72
C ALA A 216 9.64 -3.05 -27.23
N SER A 217 9.05 -1.96 -27.75
CA SER A 217 8.86 -1.73 -29.19
C SER A 217 10.14 -1.39 -29.94
N GLY A 218 11.06 -0.70 -29.29
CA GLY A 218 12.26 -0.12 -29.94
C GLY A 218 11.94 0.97 -30.98
N ASP A 219 10.67 1.37 -31.12
CA ASP A 219 10.19 2.33 -32.12
C ASP A 219 10.49 3.77 -31.68
N LYS A 220 11.37 4.47 -32.40
CA LYS A 220 11.72 5.86 -32.13
C LYS A 220 10.58 6.85 -32.38
N THR A 221 9.54 6.44 -33.09
CA THR A 221 8.37 7.29 -33.39
C THR A 221 7.27 7.19 -32.35
N LEU A 222 7.38 6.23 -31.42
CA LEU A 222 6.42 6.00 -30.35
C LEU A 222 6.96 6.53 -29.02
N GLY A 223 6.22 7.46 -28.39
CA GLY A 223 6.49 7.98 -27.06
C GLY A 223 5.53 7.45 -26.00
N ALA A 224 5.95 7.45 -24.75
CA ALA A 224 5.06 7.23 -23.60
C ALA A 224 4.93 8.51 -22.77
N ILE A 225 3.77 8.74 -22.18
CA ILE A 225 3.58 9.77 -21.16
C ILE A 225 3.54 9.09 -19.79
N ALA A 226 4.59 9.33 -18.97
CA ALA A 226 4.75 8.70 -17.67
C ALA A 226 5.69 9.52 -16.76
N SER A 227 6.02 8.95 -15.57
CA SER A 227 6.98 9.57 -14.63
C SER A 227 8.43 9.33 -15.04
N VAL A 228 9.35 10.13 -14.47
CA VAL A 228 10.81 9.96 -14.65
C VAL A 228 11.27 8.63 -14.06
N GLU A 229 10.74 8.24 -12.90
CA GLU A 229 11.07 6.96 -12.27
C GLU A 229 10.69 5.76 -13.15
N THR A 230 9.62 5.91 -13.94
CA THR A 230 9.21 4.88 -14.90
C THR A 230 10.17 4.84 -16.10
N ALA A 231 10.73 5.98 -16.51
CA ALA A 231 11.78 6.02 -17.54
C ALA A 231 13.03 5.28 -17.08
N GLU A 232 13.50 5.55 -15.86
CA GLU A 232 14.66 4.87 -15.27
C GLU A 232 14.42 3.35 -15.17
N LEU A 233 13.23 2.94 -14.73
CA LEU A 233 12.87 1.53 -14.57
C LEU A 233 12.93 0.74 -15.88
N TYR A 234 12.45 1.33 -16.98
CA TYR A 234 12.35 0.63 -18.26
C TYR A 234 13.46 1.03 -19.26
N GLY A 235 14.46 1.80 -18.83
CA GLY A 235 15.57 2.21 -19.68
C GLY A 235 15.16 3.15 -20.82
N LEU A 236 14.13 3.98 -20.59
CA LEU A 236 13.70 5.01 -21.53
C LEU A 236 14.43 6.32 -21.27
N GLN A 237 14.52 7.14 -22.31
CA GLN A 237 15.04 8.50 -22.26
C GLN A 237 13.87 9.46 -22.00
N VAL A 238 14.06 10.41 -21.07
CA VAL A 238 13.14 11.53 -20.89
C VAL A 238 13.42 12.53 -22.02
N LEU A 239 12.45 12.74 -22.89
CA LEU A 239 12.55 13.66 -24.04
C LEU A 239 12.09 15.06 -23.69
N ASP A 240 11.05 15.18 -22.83
CA ASP A 240 10.58 16.45 -22.32
C ASP A 240 9.92 16.26 -20.95
N THR A 241 9.96 17.28 -20.09
CA THR A 241 9.53 17.19 -18.70
C THR A 241 8.32 18.08 -18.40
N ASN A 242 7.48 17.64 -17.45
CA ASN A 242 6.34 18.42 -16.94
C ASN A 242 5.40 18.90 -18.05
N ILE A 243 5.05 18.02 -18.99
CA ILE A 243 4.25 18.33 -20.17
C ILE A 243 2.74 18.46 -19.89
N HIS A 244 2.32 18.32 -18.63
CA HIS A 244 0.93 18.43 -18.19
C HIS A 244 0.58 19.88 -17.84
N LYS A 245 -0.71 20.24 -18.00
CA LYS A 245 -1.24 21.58 -17.84
C LYS A 245 -1.19 22.14 -16.41
N SER A 246 -1.42 21.30 -15.41
CA SER A 246 -1.52 21.74 -14.00
C SER A 246 -0.25 21.45 -13.22
N ALA A 247 0.42 22.51 -12.74
CA ALA A 247 1.60 22.38 -11.88
C ALA A 247 1.32 21.71 -10.50
N GLU A 248 0.05 21.61 -10.10
CA GLU A 248 -0.41 21.13 -8.79
C GLU A 248 -1.08 19.74 -8.85
N ASN A 249 -0.70 18.90 -9.82
CA ASN A 249 -1.22 17.54 -9.86
C ASN A 249 -0.60 16.70 -8.75
N THR A 250 -1.40 16.35 -7.75
CA THR A 250 -0.98 15.58 -6.57
C THR A 250 -1.95 14.43 -6.33
N THR A 251 -1.42 13.26 -6.01
CA THR A 251 -2.22 12.12 -5.54
C THR A 251 -1.90 11.85 -4.08
N ARG A 252 -2.94 11.72 -3.27
CA ARG A 252 -2.84 11.34 -1.86
C ARG A 252 -3.00 9.84 -1.72
N PHE A 253 -2.05 9.21 -1.06
CA PHE A 253 -2.04 7.78 -0.78
C PHE A 253 -2.22 7.53 0.70
N ALA A 254 -3.16 6.64 1.04
CA ALA A 254 -3.30 6.13 2.40
C ALA A 254 -2.34 4.98 2.66
N VAL A 255 -1.69 5.01 3.81
CA VAL A 255 -0.88 3.91 4.35
C VAL A 255 -1.75 3.12 5.32
N LEU A 256 -2.06 1.89 4.97
CA LEU A 256 -3.01 1.04 5.68
C LEU A 256 -2.30 -0.14 6.35
N SER A 257 -2.70 -0.49 7.57
CA SER A 257 -2.27 -1.73 8.23
C SER A 257 -3.31 -2.25 9.24
N LYS A 258 -3.10 -3.49 9.71
CA LYS A 258 -3.94 -4.12 10.76
C LYS A 258 -3.79 -3.48 12.13
N VAL A 259 -2.65 -2.85 12.37
CA VAL A 259 -2.33 -2.27 13.68
C VAL A 259 -2.34 -0.77 13.56
N ARG A 260 -3.05 -0.11 14.48
CA ARG A 260 -3.02 1.35 14.57
C ARG A 260 -1.65 1.79 15.05
N ALA A 261 -1.04 2.73 14.34
CA ALA A 261 0.19 3.36 14.81
C ALA A 261 -0.13 4.31 15.98
N ASP A 262 0.58 4.14 17.07
CA ASP A 262 0.57 5.12 18.18
C ASP A 262 1.48 6.30 17.82
N THR A 263 0.90 7.29 17.16
CA THR A 263 1.61 8.54 16.85
C THR A 263 1.04 9.64 17.74
N PRO A 264 1.87 10.30 18.58
CA PRO A 264 1.38 11.29 19.54
C PRO A 264 0.90 12.61 18.93
N ALA A 265 1.01 12.81 17.62
CA ALA A 265 0.69 14.08 16.96
C ALA A 265 -0.09 13.90 15.66
N TYR A 266 -1.34 13.44 15.75
CA TYR A 266 -2.26 13.59 14.63
C TYR A 266 -2.71 15.06 14.52
N THR A 267 -2.40 15.71 13.40
CA THR A 267 -2.85 17.07 13.12
C THR A 267 -4.16 17.09 12.32
N ASN A 268 -4.47 16.01 11.62
CA ASN A 268 -5.64 15.87 10.79
C ASN A 268 -6.34 14.52 11.00
N SER A 269 -7.65 14.49 10.81
CA SER A 269 -8.46 13.28 10.88
C SER A 269 -9.38 13.19 9.68
N VAL A 270 -9.67 11.99 9.21
CA VAL A 270 -10.74 11.72 8.24
C VAL A 270 -11.91 11.10 9.01
N LEU A 271 -13.06 11.75 8.96
CA LEU A 271 -14.30 11.26 9.55
C LEU A 271 -15.22 10.79 8.43
N MET A 272 -15.57 9.52 8.44
CA MET A 272 -16.57 8.95 7.54
C MET A 272 -17.82 8.57 8.35
N PHE A 273 -18.97 9.03 7.92
CA PHE A 273 -20.23 8.76 8.59
C PHE A 273 -21.41 8.80 7.61
N SER A 274 -22.48 8.14 7.97
CA SER A 274 -23.76 8.26 7.27
C SER A 274 -24.80 8.90 8.17
N VAL A 275 -25.70 9.63 7.56
CA VAL A 275 -26.88 10.22 8.24
C VAL A 275 -28.15 9.69 7.60
N LYS A 276 -29.27 9.76 8.32
CA LYS A 276 -30.59 9.48 7.73
C LYS A 276 -30.86 10.44 6.59
N ASN A 277 -31.52 9.96 5.53
CA ASN A 277 -31.92 10.78 4.40
C ASN A 277 -33.19 11.61 4.75
N GLU A 278 -33.02 12.57 5.65
CA GLU A 278 -34.07 13.47 6.14
C GLU A 278 -33.54 14.91 6.11
N ALA A 279 -34.43 15.87 5.92
CA ALA A 279 -34.07 17.28 5.89
C ALA A 279 -33.37 17.73 7.18
N GLY A 280 -32.21 18.39 7.07
CA GLY A 280 -31.44 18.93 8.20
C GLY A 280 -30.51 17.97 8.91
N THR A 281 -30.54 16.65 8.67
CA THR A 281 -29.68 15.68 9.40
C THR A 281 -28.20 15.89 9.15
N LEU A 282 -27.79 16.16 7.89
CA LEU A 282 -26.40 16.50 7.57
C LEU A 282 -25.98 17.83 8.21
N ALA A 283 -26.82 18.85 8.16
CA ALA A 283 -26.55 20.15 8.77
C ALA A 283 -26.34 20.02 10.29
N ASN A 284 -27.14 19.19 10.95
CA ASN A 284 -27.00 18.92 12.38
C ASN A 284 -25.66 18.19 12.68
N ALA A 285 -25.27 17.21 11.89
CA ALA A 285 -23.98 16.52 12.07
C ALA A 285 -22.80 17.48 11.93
N ILE A 286 -22.80 18.31 10.90
CA ILE A 286 -21.79 19.36 10.67
C ILE A 286 -21.77 20.37 11.84
N GLY A 287 -22.96 20.78 12.31
CA GLY A 287 -23.10 21.70 13.46
C GLY A 287 -22.48 21.14 14.74
N ILE A 288 -22.60 19.82 14.98
CA ILE A 288 -21.97 19.15 16.12
C ILE A 288 -20.44 19.24 16.01
N ILE A 289 -19.86 18.93 14.84
CA ILE A 289 -18.41 19.03 14.60
C ILE A 289 -17.90 20.44 14.93
N GLY A 290 -18.57 21.48 14.40
CA GLY A 290 -18.23 22.88 14.66
C GLY A 290 -18.37 23.27 16.14
N LYS A 291 -19.42 22.78 16.85
CA LYS A 291 -19.64 23.04 18.26
C LYS A 291 -18.49 22.53 19.15
N TYR A 292 -17.85 21.43 18.77
CA TYR A 292 -16.68 20.90 19.46
C TYR A 292 -15.36 21.53 19.01
N GLY A 293 -15.39 22.59 18.20
CA GLY A 293 -14.21 23.35 17.80
C GLY A 293 -13.34 22.72 16.73
N TYR A 294 -13.84 21.68 16.04
CA TYR A 294 -13.11 21.08 14.93
C TYR A 294 -13.34 21.88 13.65
N ASN A 295 -12.24 22.19 12.95
CA ASN A 295 -12.29 22.82 11.64
C ASN A 295 -12.35 21.73 10.54
N MET A 296 -13.32 21.87 9.61
CA MET A 296 -13.38 21.00 8.43
C MET A 296 -12.66 21.68 7.27
N THR A 297 -11.67 21.00 6.72
CA THR A 297 -10.92 21.47 5.55
C THR A 297 -11.52 20.98 4.23
N ALA A 298 -12.26 19.89 4.25
CA ALA A 298 -13.01 19.36 3.12
C ALA A 298 -14.27 18.63 3.59
N LEU A 299 -15.32 18.67 2.79
CA LEU A 299 -16.55 17.87 2.92
C LEU A 299 -16.87 17.28 1.56
N ARG A 300 -17.12 15.99 1.51
CA ARG A 300 -17.42 15.28 0.28
C ARG A 300 -18.46 14.19 0.52
#